data_a4b7c083895641577edd010b72c1bc04
#
_entry.id   a4b7c083895641577edd010b72c1bc04
#
_cell.length_a   1.000
_cell.length_b   1.000
_cell.length_c   1.000
_cell.angle_alpha   90.00
_cell.angle_beta   90.00
_cell.angle_gamma   90.00
#
_symmetry.space_group_name_H-M   'P 1'
#
loop_
_entity.id
_entity.type
_entity.pdbx_description
1 polymer ?
#
loop_
_entity_poly.entity_id
_entity_poly.type
_entity_poly.pdbx_seq_one_letter_code
_entity_poly.pdbx_strand_id
1 'polypeptide(L)'
;MDTLPESVLNSLEAQGWAYCDTLIEEPLRANLLQVAQLFWERGLFHAAHIGHLATKKADPVIRGDQICWLDAHMPETAIQDFLALFTRLQNTLNTTYFMGLRSQELHFARYDPGFGYKKHLDQHRNSPHRKISTVLYLNGKRPTNTV
;
A
#
# COMPACT_ATOMS: atom_id res chain seq x y z
N MET A 1 7.13 16.25 6.47
CA MET A 1 8.35 15.90 5.69
C MET A 1 8.00 15.97 4.22
N ASP A 2 8.63 16.85 3.47
CA ASP A 2 8.28 17.05 2.05
C ASP A 2 9.11 16.19 1.09
N THR A 3 10.13 15.48 1.59
CA THR A 3 11.02 14.63 0.78
C THR A 3 11.32 13.33 1.48
N LEU A 4 11.53 12.27 0.69
CA LEU A 4 12.04 11.00 1.20
C LEU A 4 13.42 11.21 1.85
N PRO A 5 13.71 10.55 2.98
CA PRO A 5 15.05 10.54 3.54
C PRO A 5 16.09 10.07 2.52
N GLU A 6 17.26 10.69 2.52
CA GLU A 6 18.36 10.33 1.60
C GLU A 6 18.76 8.84 1.74
N SER A 7 18.71 8.29 2.94
CA SER A 7 18.94 6.86 3.17
C SER A 7 17.98 5.95 2.45
N VAL A 8 16.71 6.38 2.28
CA VAL A 8 15.69 5.63 1.52
C VAL A 8 16.00 5.70 0.03
N LEU A 9 16.34 6.89 -0.49
CA LEU A 9 16.74 7.07 -1.88
C LEU A 9 17.97 6.22 -2.22
N ASN A 10 19.01 6.28 -1.40
CA ASN A 10 20.23 5.49 -1.58
C ASN A 10 19.93 3.96 -1.58
N SER A 11 19.02 3.50 -0.71
CA SER A 11 18.63 2.09 -0.69
C SER A 11 17.85 1.69 -1.94
N LEU A 12 16.95 2.54 -2.43
CA LEU A 12 16.22 2.30 -3.68
C LEU A 12 17.18 2.19 -4.88
N GLU A 13 18.19 3.06 -4.94
CA GLU A 13 19.19 3.02 -5.99
C GLU A 13 20.09 1.79 -5.92
N ALA A 14 20.50 1.40 -4.71
CA ALA A 14 21.45 0.30 -4.53
C ALA A 14 20.85 -1.08 -4.73
N GLN A 15 19.59 -1.28 -4.33
CA GLN A 15 18.99 -2.62 -4.23
C GLN A 15 17.53 -2.72 -4.74
N GLY A 16 16.95 -1.62 -5.18
CA GLY A 16 15.57 -1.57 -5.72
C GLY A 16 14.47 -1.61 -4.67
N TRP A 17 14.79 -1.59 -3.39
CA TRP A 17 13.83 -1.53 -2.29
C TRP A 17 14.38 -0.76 -1.09
N ALA A 18 13.49 -0.23 -0.27
CA ALA A 18 13.84 0.44 0.98
C ALA A 18 12.69 0.30 1.98
N TYR A 19 12.99 0.50 3.26
CA TYR A 19 11.99 0.72 4.29
C TYR A 19 12.25 2.02 5.03
N CYS A 20 11.17 2.61 5.56
CA CYS A 20 11.24 3.85 6.30
C CYS A 20 10.21 3.83 7.43
N ASP A 21 10.64 3.88 8.68
CA ASP A 21 9.76 3.88 9.84
C ASP A 21 9.23 5.28 10.18
N THR A 22 9.79 6.32 9.56
CA THR A 22 9.47 7.73 9.84
C THR A 22 8.69 8.44 8.73
N LEU A 23 8.32 7.72 7.66
CA LEU A 23 7.58 8.30 6.54
C LEU A 23 6.18 8.77 6.95
N ILE A 24 5.55 8.05 7.86
CA ILE A 24 4.22 8.33 8.36
C ILE A 24 4.32 8.57 9.87
N GLU A 25 3.84 9.73 10.30
CA GLU A 25 3.81 10.10 11.70
C GLU A 25 2.79 9.25 12.47
N GLU A 26 3.08 8.98 13.73
CA GLU A 26 2.26 8.11 14.59
C GLU A 26 0.78 8.53 14.67
N PRO A 27 0.40 9.82 14.78
CA PRO A 27 -1.01 10.20 14.77
C PRO A 27 -1.75 9.79 13.49
N LEU A 28 -1.12 9.95 12.33
CA LEU A 28 -1.74 9.54 11.06
C LEU A 28 -1.87 8.03 10.97
N ARG A 29 -0.84 7.28 11.39
CA ARG A 29 -0.88 5.81 11.42
C ARG A 29 -2.02 5.30 12.32
N ALA A 30 -2.13 5.86 13.54
CA ALA A 30 -3.18 5.50 14.49
C ALA A 30 -4.58 5.80 13.95
N ASN A 31 -4.76 6.98 13.35
CA ASN A 31 -6.04 7.38 12.75
C ASN A 31 -6.41 6.48 11.56
N LEU A 32 -5.46 6.12 10.71
CA LEU A 32 -5.69 5.16 9.61
C LEU A 32 -6.12 3.79 10.14
N LEU A 33 -5.51 3.30 11.23
CA LEU A 33 -5.91 2.05 11.85
C LEU A 33 -7.34 2.12 12.37
N GLN A 34 -7.74 3.21 13.03
CA GLN A 34 -9.10 3.41 13.50
C GLN A 34 -10.11 3.43 12.34
N VAL A 35 -9.80 4.12 11.24
CA VAL A 35 -10.65 4.13 10.04
C VAL A 35 -10.75 2.74 9.44
N ALA A 36 -9.66 1.99 9.34
CA ALA A 36 -9.67 0.63 8.83
C ALA A 36 -10.55 -0.30 9.70
N GLN A 37 -10.49 -0.18 11.03
CA GLN A 37 -11.34 -0.92 11.96
C GLN A 37 -12.82 -0.57 11.77
N LEU A 38 -13.14 0.72 11.67
CA LEU A 38 -14.51 1.18 11.42
C LEU A 38 -15.06 0.65 10.09
N PHE A 39 -14.26 0.66 9.03
CA PHE A 39 -14.65 0.14 7.72
C PHE A 39 -14.85 -1.37 7.76
N TRP A 40 -14.04 -2.08 8.53
CA TRP A 40 -14.25 -3.50 8.77
C TRP A 40 -15.59 -3.78 9.47
N GLU A 41 -15.88 -3.07 10.55
CA GLU A 41 -17.14 -3.21 11.30
C GLU A 41 -18.36 -2.89 10.45
N ARG A 42 -18.23 -1.97 9.49
CA ARG A 42 -19.28 -1.62 8.52
C ARG A 42 -19.39 -2.60 7.34
N GLY A 43 -18.56 -3.63 7.28
CA GLY A 43 -18.59 -4.61 6.19
C GLY A 43 -18.11 -4.11 4.84
N LEU A 44 -17.25 -3.08 4.80
CA LEU A 44 -16.74 -2.49 3.56
C LEU A 44 -15.57 -3.27 2.95
N PHE A 45 -15.03 -4.25 3.66
CA PHE A 45 -13.99 -5.12 3.13
C PHE A 45 -14.60 -6.27 2.32
N HIS A 46 -13.90 -6.69 1.29
CA HIS A 46 -14.26 -7.82 0.44
C HIS A 46 -13.03 -8.67 0.12
N ALA A 47 -13.23 -9.93 -0.23
CA ALA A 47 -12.13 -10.82 -0.60
C ALA A 47 -11.33 -10.26 -1.78
N ALA A 48 -10.01 -10.23 -1.63
CA ALA A 48 -9.12 -9.83 -2.71
C ALA A 48 -9.13 -10.87 -3.84
N HIS A 49 -9.10 -10.40 -5.09
CA HIS A 49 -9.12 -11.25 -6.26
C HIS A 49 -7.74 -11.30 -6.93
N ILE A 50 -7.46 -12.43 -7.58
CA ILE A 50 -6.25 -12.65 -8.37
C ILE A 50 -6.61 -12.54 -9.85
N GLY A 51 -5.79 -11.83 -10.64
CA GLY A 51 -5.91 -11.77 -12.10
C GLY A 51 -6.64 -10.55 -12.65
N HIS A 52 -6.67 -10.45 -13.97
CA HIS A 52 -7.30 -9.37 -14.73
C HIS A 52 -8.83 -9.47 -14.70
N LEU A 53 -9.52 -8.39 -15.07
CA LEU A 53 -10.98 -8.22 -15.09
C LEU A 53 -11.78 -9.42 -15.62
N ALA A 54 -11.26 -10.15 -16.61
CA ALA A 54 -11.92 -11.31 -17.23
C ALA A 54 -11.69 -12.66 -16.52
N THR A 55 -10.70 -12.73 -15.61
CA THR A 55 -10.27 -13.99 -14.96
C THR A 55 -10.14 -13.86 -13.45
N LYS A 56 -10.79 -12.86 -12.84
CA LYS A 56 -10.74 -12.63 -11.41
C LYS A 56 -11.30 -13.83 -10.65
N LYS A 57 -10.44 -14.48 -9.85
CA LYS A 57 -10.83 -15.54 -8.91
C LYS A 57 -10.35 -15.17 -7.52
N ALA A 58 -11.20 -15.39 -6.52
CA ALA A 58 -10.78 -15.42 -5.13
C ALA A 58 -10.17 -16.81 -4.85
N ASP A 59 -8.90 -16.87 -4.54
CA ASP A 59 -8.22 -18.10 -4.15
C ASP A 59 -7.51 -17.87 -2.80
N PRO A 60 -8.10 -18.30 -1.68
CA PRO A 60 -7.56 -18.06 -0.35
C PRO A 60 -6.24 -18.79 -0.09
N VAL A 61 -5.86 -19.77 -0.91
CA VAL A 61 -4.56 -20.47 -0.82
C VAL A 61 -3.43 -19.60 -1.38
N ILE A 62 -3.74 -18.76 -2.37
CA ILE A 62 -2.76 -17.86 -3.01
C ILE A 62 -2.81 -16.48 -2.36
N ARG A 63 -4.00 -15.96 -2.08
CA ARG A 63 -4.25 -14.64 -1.52
C ARG A 63 -5.41 -14.69 -0.54
N GLY A 64 -5.12 -14.63 0.75
CA GLY A 64 -6.10 -14.76 1.83
C GLY A 64 -6.45 -13.45 2.52
N ASP A 65 -6.20 -12.31 1.89
CA ASP A 65 -6.56 -11.00 2.43
C ASP A 65 -7.96 -10.54 2.02
N GLN A 66 -8.52 -9.69 2.86
CA GLN A 66 -9.69 -8.87 2.54
C GLN A 66 -9.23 -7.43 2.38
N ILE A 67 -9.76 -6.74 1.39
CA ILE A 67 -9.34 -5.39 1.02
C ILE A 67 -10.52 -4.41 1.02
N CYS A 68 -10.19 -3.14 1.27
CA CYS A 68 -11.08 -2.01 1.07
C CYS A 68 -10.33 -0.92 0.30
N TRP A 69 -10.77 -0.64 -0.92
CA TRP A 69 -10.16 0.41 -1.75
C TRP A 69 -10.39 1.79 -1.15
N LEU A 70 -9.39 2.65 -1.27
CA LEU A 70 -9.42 4.03 -0.83
C LEU A 70 -9.47 4.97 -2.04
N ASP A 71 -10.29 6.00 -1.96
CA ASP A 71 -10.41 7.00 -3.02
C ASP A 71 -10.56 8.43 -2.48
N ALA A 72 -10.41 9.40 -3.36
CA ALA A 72 -10.42 10.82 -3.02
C ALA A 72 -11.80 11.36 -2.58
N HIS A 73 -12.88 10.60 -2.74
CA HIS A 73 -14.23 11.01 -2.35
C HIS A 73 -14.58 10.60 -0.91
N MET A 74 -13.74 9.78 -0.28
CA MET A 74 -13.91 9.38 1.11
C MET A 74 -13.67 10.59 2.04
N PRO A 75 -14.61 10.91 2.94
CA PRO A 75 -14.54 12.13 3.73
C PRO A 75 -13.60 12.05 4.95
N GLU A 76 -13.10 10.87 5.27
CA GLU A 76 -12.24 10.64 6.43
C GLU A 76 -10.92 11.40 6.29
N THR A 77 -10.64 12.33 7.21
CA THR A 77 -9.43 13.18 7.18
C THR A 77 -8.15 12.36 7.09
N ALA A 78 -8.07 11.24 7.81
CA ALA A 78 -6.89 10.38 7.77
C ALA A 78 -6.64 9.80 6.36
N ILE A 79 -7.71 9.47 5.60
CA ILE A 79 -7.58 9.01 4.22
C ILE A 79 -7.11 10.15 3.33
N GLN A 80 -7.67 11.35 3.49
CA GLN A 80 -7.27 12.53 2.71
C GLN A 80 -5.79 12.89 2.95
N ASP A 81 -5.34 12.88 4.20
CA ASP A 81 -3.95 13.14 4.57
C ASP A 81 -3.01 12.06 3.98
N PHE A 82 -3.44 10.81 4.00
CA PHE A 82 -2.70 9.69 3.42
C PHE A 82 -2.58 9.80 1.89
N LEU A 83 -3.66 10.11 1.19
CA LEU A 83 -3.65 10.34 -0.26
C LEU A 83 -2.75 11.52 -0.63
N ALA A 84 -2.80 12.61 0.15
CA ALA A 84 -1.93 13.77 -0.04
C ALA A 84 -0.45 13.41 0.17
N LEU A 85 -0.13 12.60 1.18
CA LEU A 85 1.23 12.11 1.41
C LEU A 85 1.73 11.31 0.20
N PHE A 86 0.93 10.38 -0.32
CA PHE A 86 1.30 9.57 -1.48
C PHE A 86 1.42 10.39 -2.77
N THR A 87 0.64 11.45 -2.92
CA THR A 87 0.80 12.40 -4.03
C THR A 87 2.16 13.12 -3.93
N ARG A 88 2.58 13.55 -2.76
CA ARG A 88 3.92 14.13 -2.56
C ARG A 88 5.03 13.11 -2.85
N LEU A 89 4.87 11.87 -2.36
CA LEU A 89 5.81 10.78 -2.62
C LEU A 89 5.95 10.51 -4.13
N GLN A 90 4.83 10.42 -4.85
CA GLN A 90 4.81 10.26 -6.30
C GLN A 90 5.57 11.39 -7.01
N ASN A 91 5.35 12.64 -6.61
CA ASN A 91 6.02 13.80 -7.18
C ASN A 91 7.54 13.75 -6.90
N THR A 92 7.95 13.40 -5.68
CA THR A 92 9.37 13.23 -5.34
C THR A 92 10.03 12.17 -6.22
N LEU A 93 9.43 10.99 -6.35
CA LEU A 93 9.96 9.91 -7.20
C LEU A 93 10.01 10.29 -8.68
N ASN A 94 9.02 11.01 -9.16
CA ASN A 94 9.00 11.51 -10.52
C ASN A 94 10.10 12.53 -10.77
N THR A 95 10.34 13.43 -9.82
CA THR A 95 11.38 14.47 -9.94
C THR A 95 12.78 13.87 -9.81
N THR A 96 12.98 12.93 -8.88
CA THR A 96 14.28 12.33 -8.61
C THR A 96 14.69 11.32 -9.68
N TYR A 97 13.75 10.49 -10.13
CA TYR A 97 14.07 9.33 -10.98
C TYR A 97 13.40 9.36 -12.36
N PHE A 98 12.68 10.42 -12.70
CA PHE A 98 11.97 10.55 -13.98
C PHE A 98 11.05 9.36 -14.30
N MET A 99 10.39 8.81 -13.27
CA MET A 99 9.65 7.56 -13.39
C MET A 99 8.36 7.67 -14.20
N GLY A 100 7.79 8.87 -14.34
CA GLY A 100 6.52 9.10 -15.04
C GLY A 100 5.34 8.40 -14.37
N LEU A 101 5.31 8.37 -13.04
CA LEU A 101 4.17 7.87 -12.26
C LEU A 101 2.99 8.80 -12.47
N ARG A 102 1.81 8.28 -12.83
CA ARG A 102 0.63 9.09 -13.19
C ARG A 102 -0.56 8.86 -12.26
N SER A 103 -0.62 7.71 -11.63
CA SER A 103 -1.75 7.31 -10.77
C SER A 103 -1.25 6.53 -9.58
N GLN A 104 -2.10 6.44 -8.58
CA GLN A 104 -1.89 5.63 -7.39
C GLN A 104 -3.15 4.82 -7.10
N GLU A 105 -2.97 3.60 -6.63
CA GLU A 105 -4.03 2.72 -6.14
C GLU A 105 -3.71 2.38 -4.69
N LEU A 106 -4.61 2.73 -3.78
CA LEU A 106 -4.44 2.51 -2.35
C LEU A 106 -5.60 1.69 -1.80
N HIS A 107 -5.31 0.78 -0.90
CA HIS A 107 -6.34 -0.01 -0.21
C HIS A 107 -5.86 -0.40 1.19
N PHE A 108 -6.80 -0.57 2.10
CA PHE A 108 -6.56 -1.34 3.30
C PHE A 108 -6.54 -2.82 2.96
N ALA A 109 -5.63 -3.57 3.58
CA ALA A 109 -5.57 -5.02 3.50
C ALA A 109 -5.59 -5.60 4.91
N ARG A 110 -6.44 -6.62 5.15
CA ARG A 110 -6.50 -7.36 6.38
C ARG A 110 -6.24 -8.83 6.11
N TYR A 111 -5.31 -9.38 6.88
CA TYR A 111 -5.00 -10.81 6.90
C TYR A 111 -5.43 -11.39 8.23
N ASP A 112 -6.30 -12.40 8.21
CA ASP A 112 -6.63 -13.16 9.41
C ASP A 112 -5.44 -14.07 9.80
N PRO A 113 -5.32 -14.48 11.08
CA PRO A 113 -4.27 -15.38 11.52
C PRO A 113 -4.19 -16.64 10.66
N GLY A 114 -2.98 -16.98 10.21
CA GLY A 114 -2.73 -18.14 9.34
C GLY A 114 -2.90 -17.88 7.84
N PHE A 115 -3.40 -16.72 7.44
CA PHE A 115 -3.49 -16.31 6.05
C PHE A 115 -2.34 -15.39 5.65
N GLY A 116 -2.05 -15.35 4.38
CA GLY A 116 -1.01 -14.51 3.81
C GLY A 116 -1.19 -14.34 2.31
N TYR A 117 -0.20 -13.72 1.69
CA TYR A 117 -0.13 -13.61 0.24
C TYR A 117 1.17 -14.26 -0.22
N LYS A 118 1.05 -15.28 -1.08
CA LYS A 118 2.23 -15.97 -1.63
C LYS A 118 3.10 -15.01 -2.41
N LYS A 119 4.40 -15.27 -2.48
CA LYS A 119 5.35 -14.49 -3.28
C LYS A 119 4.84 -14.34 -4.71
N HIS A 120 4.74 -13.12 -5.19
CA HIS A 120 4.17 -12.76 -6.48
C HIS A 120 4.86 -11.52 -7.05
N LEU A 121 4.57 -11.20 -8.30
CA LEU A 121 4.93 -9.94 -8.92
C LEU A 121 3.69 -9.04 -8.97
N ASP A 122 3.81 -7.82 -8.48
CA ASP A 122 2.73 -6.82 -8.57
C ASP A 122 2.53 -6.32 -10.00
N GLN A 123 3.58 -6.35 -10.80
CA GLN A 123 3.51 -5.99 -12.21
C GLN A 123 3.12 -7.21 -13.06
N HIS A 124 1.97 -7.12 -13.71
CA HIS A 124 1.53 -8.15 -14.65
C HIS A 124 2.19 -7.96 -16.03
N ARG A 125 2.48 -9.08 -16.74
CA ARG A 125 3.11 -9.06 -18.08
C ARG A 125 2.38 -8.16 -19.08
N ASN A 126 1.05 -8.07 -18.98
CA ASN A 126 0.20 -7.29 -19.89
C ASN A 126 -0.21 -5.92 -19.35
N SER A 127 0.29 -5.51 -18.17
CA SER A 127 -0.05 -4.24 -17.53
C SER A 127 1.17 -3.68 -16.79
N PRO A 128 2.10 -3.02 -17.50
CA PRO A 128 3.34 -2.53 -16.91
C PRO A 128 3.15 -1.24 -16.08
N HIS A 129 1.91 -0.92 -15.68
CA HIS A 129 1.59 0.36 -15.05
C HIS A 129 2.05 0.45 -13.58
N ARG A 130 2.14 -0.68 -12.86
CA ARG A 130 2.64 -0.72 -11.48
C ARG A 130 4.17 -0.68 -11.48
N LYS A 131 4.73 0.49 -11.24
CA LYS A 131 6.17 0.70 -11.22
C LYS A 131 6.75 0.65 -9.81
N ILE A 132 5.96 1.02 -8.80
CA ILE A 132 6.34 1.01 -7.39
C ILE A 132 5.20 0.36 -6.60
N SER A 133 5.58 -0.51 -5.67
CA SER A 133 4.68 -1.07 -4.64
C SER A 133 5.14 -0.59 -3.27
N THR A 134 4.19 -0.20 -2.44
CA THR A 134 4.45 0.22 -1.06
C THR A 134 3.52 -0.53 -0.11
N VAL A 135 4.02 -0.87 1.07
CA VAL A 135 3.25 -1.49 2.14
C VAL A 135 3.46 -0.69 3.42
N LEU A 136 2.35 -0.27 4.04
CA LEU A 136 2.34 0.35 5.35
C LEU A 136 1.73 -0.62 6.37
N TYR A 137 2.51 -0.96 7.40
CA TYR A 137 2.01 -1.75 8.53
C TYR A 137 1.34 -0.83 9.56
N LEU A 138 0.03 -0.97 9.72
CA LEU A 138 -0.74 -0.18 10.68
C LEU A 138 -0.62 -0.70 12.13
N ASN A 139 -0.33 -1.99 12.32
CA ASN A 139 -0.29 -2.67 13.61
C ASN A 139 1.00 -2.43 14.40
N GLY A 140 1.62 -1.32 14.41
CA GLY A 140 2.70 -0.92 15.31
C GLY A 140 3.94 -1.83 15.45
N LYS A 141 3.95 -3.04 14.87
CA LYS A 141 5.09 -3.95 14.82
C LYS A 141 5.20 -4.56 13.43
N ARG A 142 6.38 -4.48 12.83
CA ARG A 142 6.67 -5.26 11.63
C ARG A 142 6.56 -6.76 11.95
N PRO A 143 6.02 -7.59 11.04
CA PRO A 143 6.20 -9.03 11.13
C PRO A 143 7.70 -9.33 11.12
N THR A 144 8.18 -10.12 12.08
CA THR A 144 9.59 -10.45 12.25
C THR A 144 10.13 -11.43 11.20
N ASN A 145 9.29 -11.88 10.27
CA ASN A 145 9.63 -12.88 9.25
C ASN A 145 9.29 -12.37 7.84
N THR A 146 9.90 -11.28 7.44
CA THR A 146 9.78 -10.83 6.06
C THR A 146 11.15 -10.81 5.41
N VAL A 147 11.54 -11.93 4.86
CA VAL A 147 12.34 -12.03 3.62
C VAL A 147 11.89 -13.25 2.86
#